data_960db96a4ac094124761bb09fd0eff1f
#
_entry.id   960db96a4ac094124761bb09fd0eff1f
#
_cell.length_a   1.000
_cell.length_b   1.000
_cell.length_c   1.000
_cell.angle_alpha   90.00
_cell.angle_beta   90.00
_cell.angle_gamma   90.00
#
_symmetry.space_group_name_H-M   'P 1'
#
loop_
_entity.id
_entity.type
_entity.pdbx_description
1 polymer ?
#
loop_
_entity_poly.entity_id
_entity_poly.type
_entity_poly.pdbx_seq_one_letter_code
_entity_poly.pdbx_strand_id
1 'polypeptide(L)'
;LKGYINLAGSLVVQNAGRPTYVPSKYDWGWDFSEGLARVLIHKEVDLYGFVDIYGNEVIPPKYQYAENFSEGLACVYNGIKYGYVDKNGYEIIPLKYDEAGNFSDGLAKVRIGGKYGKYSPILDKIEIEDARYGYINNLGIERIPILYSHANDFSEGLAAVCMHNKWGFINRTGNVV
;
A
#
# COMPACT_ATOMS: atom_id res chain seq x y z
N LEU A 1 -17.46 5.74 7.21
CA LEU A 1 -18.28 5.80 5.99
C LEU A 1 -18.09 4.50 5.23
N LYS A 2 -19.20 3.77 4.94
CA LYS A 2 -19.17 2.56 4.12
C LYS A 2 -19.73 2.92 2.75
N GLY A 3 -18.97 2.65 1.69
CA GLY A 3 -19.46 2.69 0.32
C GLY A 3 -19.84 1.27 -0.13
N TYR A 4 -20.88 1.16 -0.95
CA TYR A 4 -21.31 -0.09 -1.56
C TYR A 4 -21.44 0.10 -3.07
N ILE A 5 -21.06 -0.90 -3.85
CA ILE A 5 -21.38 -0.95 -5.28
C ILE A 5 -22.79 -1.53 -5.40
N ASN A 6 -23.70 -0.85 -6.09
CA ASN A 6 -25.02 -1.39 -6.36
C ASN A 6 -24.99 -2.42 -7.51
N LEU A 7 -26.09 -3.15 -7.71
CA LEU A 7 -26.21 -4.15 -8.79
C LEU A 7 -26.06 -3.59 -10.23
N ALA A 8 -26.06 -2.27 -10.40
CA ALA A 8 -25.79 -1.60 -11.67
C ALA A 8 -24.31 -1.16 -11.81
N GLY A 9 -23.43 -1.54 -10.85
CA GLY A 9 -22.01 -1.18 -10.87
C GLY A 9 -21.70 0.25 -10.45
N SER A 10 -22.67 0.96 -9.85
CA SER A 10 -22.44 2.32 -9.34
C SER A 10 -22.02 2.30 -7.88
N LEU A 11 -20.97 3.03 -7.55
CA LEU A 11 -20.53 3.21 -6.18
C LEU A 11 -21.60 4.04 -5.42
N VAL A 12 -22.13 3.50 -4.34
CA VAL A 12 -23.10 4.18 -3.45
C VAL A 12 -22.39 4.53 -2.16
N VAL A 13 -22.21 5.82 -1.92
CA VAL A 13 -21.65 6.33 -0.67
C VAL A 13 -22.78 6.71 0.26
N GLN A 14 -22.87 6.09 1.44
CA GLN A 14 -23.79 6.55 2.49
C GLN A 14 -23.14 7.70 3.28
N ASN A 15 -23.55 8.91 2.95
CA ASN A 15 -23.24 10.08 3.74
C ASN A 15 -24.53 10.62 4.35
N ALA A 16 -24.64 10.63 5.68
CA ALA A 16 -25.76 11.25 6.42
C ALA A 16 -27.16 10.95 5.87
N GLY A 17 -27.45 9.71 5.48
CA GLY A 17 -28.79 9.28 5.07
C GLY A 17 -29.19 9.53 3.62
N ARG A 18 -28.30 10.00 2.76
CA ARG A 18 -28.55 10.10 1.31
C ARG A 18 -27.53 9.29 0.52
N PRO A 19 -27.97 8.32 -0.31
CA PRO A 19 -27.07 7.63 -1.22
C PRO A 19 -26.58 8.59 -2.30
N THR A 20 -25.27 8.71 -2.46
CA THR A 20 -24.66 9.42 -3.60
C THR A 20 -24.21 8.38 -4.61
N TYR A 21 -24.75 8.49 -5.82
CA TYR A 21 -24.39 7.58 -6.92
C TYR A 21 -23.12 8.10 -7.61
N VAL A 22 -22.10 7.26 -7.69
CA VAL A 22 -20.93 7.50 -8.54
C VAL A 22 -21.16 6.79 -9.86
N PRO A 23 -20.88 7.43 -11.01
CA PRO A 23 -21.03 6.79 -12.31
C PRO A 23 -20.28 5.47 -12.39
N SER A 24 -20.87 4.47 -13.03
CA SER A 24 -20.37 3.10 -13.16
C SER A 24 -19.20 2.98 -14.16
N LYS A 25 -18.20 3.86 -14.06
CA LYS A 25 -17.00 3.78 -14.91
C LYS A 25 -15.89 2.91 -14.31
N TYR A 26 -16.07 2.45 -13.08
CA TYR A 26 -15.10 1.61 -12.37
C TYR A 26 -15.61 0.18 -12.31
N ASP A 27 -14.72 -0.79 -12.53
CA ASP A 27 -15.04 -2.21 -12.44
C ASP A 27 -15.04 -2.70 -11.00
N TRP A 28 -14.27 -2.03 -10.12
CA TRP A 28 -14.23 -2.34 -8.70
C TRP A 28 -13.96 -1.12 -7.84
N GLY A 29 -14.37 -1.19 -6.56
CA GLY A 29 -14.11 -0.17 -5.55
C GLY A 29 -13.99 -0.79 -4.15
N TRP A 30 -13.22 -0.15 -3.29
CA TRP A 30 -12.98 -0.57 -1.91
C TRP A 30 -13.58 0.42 -0.92
N ASP A 31 -13.56 0.04 0.36
CA ASP A 31 -13.99 0.91 1.45
C ASP A 31 -13.18 2.20 1.52
N PHE A 32 -13.83 3.26 1.99
CA PHE A 32 -13.18 4.53 2.22
C PHE A 32 -12.16 4.43 3.35
N SER A 33 -10.97 4.91 3.09
CA SER A 33 -9.94 5.17 4.08
C SER A 33 -9.53 6.63 4.00
N GLU A 34 -9.55 7.31 5.11
CA GLU A 34 -9.15 8.72 5.25
C GLU A 34 -9.84 9.69 4.26
N GLY A 35 -11.08 9.36 3.87
CA GLY A 35 -11.92 10.18 2.99
C GLY A 35 -11.82 9.87 1.51
N LEU A 36 -10.96 8.94 1.10
CA LEU A 36 -10.80 8.47 -0.26
C LEU A 36 -11.06 6.97 -0.37
N ALA A 37 -11.68 6.55 -1.47
CA ALA A 37 -11.87 5.15 -1.82
C ALA A 37 -11.03 4.80 -3.04
N ARG A 38 -10.31 3.70 -2.96
CA ARG A 38 -9.59 3.13 -4.09
C ARG A 38 -10.59 2.57 -5.10
N VAL A 39 -10.33 2.81 -6.37
CA VAL A 39 -11.14 2.30 -7.49
C VAL A 39 -10.25 1.64 -8.54
N LEU A 40 -10.82 0.72 -9.29
CA LEU A 40 -10.14 -0.06 -10.32
C LEU A 40 -10.88 0.06 -11.66
N ILE A 41 -10.14 0.18 -12.73
CA ILE A 41 -10.61 -0.01 -14.11
C ILE A 41 -9.82 -1.18 -14.72
N HIS A 42 -10.52 -2.19 -15.21
CA HIS A 42 -9.95 -3.25 -16.03
C HIS A 42 -9.72 -2.73 -17.46
N LYS A 43 -8.49 -2.83 -17.92
CA LYS A 43 -8.08 -2.59 -19.31
C LYS A 43 -7.16 -3.74 -19.75
N GLU A 44 -6.19 -3.47 -20.61
CA GLU A 44 -5.12 -4.43 -20.91
C GLU A 44 -4.31 -4.78 -19.65
N VAL A 45 -4.18 -3.80 -18.74
CA VAL A 45 -3.70 -3.97 -17.37
C VAL A 45 -4.65 -3.26 -16.41
N ASP A 46 -4.74 -3.77 -15.21
CA ASP A 46 -5.53 -3.17 -14.13
C ASP A 46 -4.95 -1.81 -13.74
N LEU A 47 -5.82 -0.80 -13.66
CA LEU A 47 -5.44 0.55 -13.28
C LEU A 47 -6.22 1.01 -12.05
N TYR A 48 -5.49 1.39 -11.03
CA TYR A 48 -6.00 1.89 -9.76
C TYR A 48 -5.94 3.40 -9.68
N GLY A 49 -6.97 3.99 -9.11
CA GLY A 49 -7.09 5.41 -8.79
C GLY A 49 -7.87 5.62 -7.50
N PHE A 50 -8.25 6.85 -7.22
CA PHE A 50 -8.98 7.19 -5.99
C PHE A 50 -10.09 8.22 -6.26
N VAL A 51 -11.21 8.03 -5.57
CA VAL A 51 -12.36 8.93 -5.58
C VAL A 51 -12.65 9.45 -4.18
N ASP A 52 -13.21 10.66 -4.10
CA ASP A 52 -13.70 11.23 -2.85
C ASP A 52 -15.08 10.68 -2.47
N ILE A 53 -15.60 11.12 -1.31
CA ILE A 53 -16.91 10.72 -0.78
C ILE A 53 -18.09 11.18 -1.65
N TYR A 54 -17.87 12.08 -2.60
CA TYR A 54 -18.88 12.56 -3.55
C TYR A 54 -18.78 11.82 -4.90
N GLY A 55 -17.74 10.97 -5.06
CA GLY A 55 -17.45 10.25 -6.29
C GLY A 55 -16.66 11.02 -7.32
N ASN A 56 -16.11 12.17 -6.94
CA ASN A 56 -15.19 12.87 -7.81
C ASN A 56 -13.85 12.13 -7.86
N GLU A 57 -13.31 12.03 -9.08
CA GLU A 57 -11.99 11.45 -9.29
C GLU A 57 -10.91 12.42 -8.78
N VAL A 58 -10.24 12.02 -7.69
CA VAL A 58 -9.15 12.81 -7.10
C VAL A 58 -7.82 12.37 -7.70
N ILE A 59 -7.62 11.08 -7.84
CA ILE A 59 -6.45 10.50 -8.50
C ILE A 59 -6.95 9.60 -9.62
N PRO A 60 -6.75 9.98 -10.90
CA PRO A 60 -7.16 9.17 -12.03
C PRO A 60 -6.54 7.78 -11.99
N PRO A 61 -7.26 6.72 -12.44
CA PRO A 61 -6.71 5.38 -12.54
C PRO A 61 -5.50 5.34 -13.49
N LYS A 62 -4.30 5.21 -12.91
CA LYS A 62 -3.01 5.21 -13.61
C LYS A 62 -1.97 4.27 -13.00
N TYR A 63 -2.17 3.80 -11.79
CA TYR A 63 -1.24 2.89 -11.11
C TYR A 63 -1.65 1.44 -11.35
N GLN A 64 -0.69 0.54 -11.59
CA GLN A 64 -0.98 -0.89 -11.74
C GLN A 64 -1.31 -1.59 -10.41
N TYR A 65 -1.02 -0.94 -9.31
CA TYR A 65 -1.48 -1.32 -7.97
C TYR A 65 -1.53 -0.10 -7.07
N ALA A 66 -2.43 -0.11 -6.12
CA ALA A 66 -2.50 0.87 -5.03
C ALA A 66 -3.05 0.23 -3.76
N GLU A 67 -2.61 0.68 -2.62
CA GLU A 67 -3.19 0.40 -1.31
C GLU A 67 -4.13 1.52 -0.86
N ASN A 68 -4.92 1.28 0.17
CA ASN A 68 -5.72 2.32 0.79
C ASN A 68 -4.82 3.37 1.46
N PHE A 69 -5.33 4.59 1.60
CA PHE A 69 -4.63 5.63 2.37
C PHE A 69 -4.46 5.20 3.82
N SER A 70 -3.27 5.40 4.33
CA SER A 70 -2.89 5.21 5.73
C SER A 70 -1.89 6.27 6.14
N GLU A 71 -2.14 6.96 7.24
CA GLU A 71 -1.31 8.05 7.77
C GLU A 71 -1.03 9.16 6.72
N GLY A 72 -2.04 9.45 5.89
CA GLY A 72 -1.99 10.52 4.88
C GLY A 72 -1.38 10.14 3.54
N LEU A 73 -0.83 8.95 3.40
CA LEU A 73 -0.19 8.48 2.17
C LEU A 73 -0.80 7.15 1.68
N ALA A 74 -0.80 6.95 0.36
CA ALA A 74 -1.14 5.67 -0.27
C ALA A 74 0.10 5.09 -0.96
N CYS A 75 0.38 3.82 -0.70
CA CYS A 75 1.36 3.07 -1.46
C CYS A 75 0.84 2.81 -2.87
N VAL A 76 1.64 3.10 -3.89
CA VAL A 76 1.30 2.91 -5.31
C VAL A 76 2.42 2.25 -6.08
N TYR A 77 2.05 1.52 -7.15
CA TYR A 77 2.96 0.81 -8.03
C TYR A 77 2.70 1.17 -9.49
N ASN A 78 3.74 1.51 -10.23
CA ASN A 78 3.63 1.92 -11.63
C ASN A 78 3.89 0.80 -12.65
N GLY A 79 3.99 -0.45 -12.20
CA GLY A 79 4.39 -1.61 -13.02
C GLY A 79 5.88 -1.95 -12.93
N ILE A 80 6.67 -1.09 -12.28
CA ILE A 80 8.13 -1.27 -12.14
C ILE A 80 8.53 -1.14 -10.67
N LYS A 81 8.09 -0.08 -9.98
CA LYS A 81 8.49 0.26 -8.61
C LYS A 81 7.32 0.80 -7.79
N TYR A 82 7.47 0.66 -6.48
CA TYR A 82 6.58 1.21 -5.46
C TYR A 82 7.09 2.55 -4.96
N GLY A 83 6.16 3.42 -4.61
CA GLY A 83 6.36 4.70 -3.94
C GLY A 83 5.07 5.15 -3.26
N TYR A 84 4.97 6.42 -2.90
CA TYR A 84 3.81 6.91 -2.16
C TYR A 84 3.32 8.25 -2.67
N VAL A 85 2.00 8.40 -2.67
CA VAL A 85 1.32 9.63 -3.06
C VAL A 85 0.50 10.19 -1.90
N ASP A 86 0.33 11.51 -1.89
CA ASP A 86 -0.60 12.18 -0.98
C ASP A 86 -2.05 12.14 -1.49
N LYS A 87 -2.97 12.69 -0.71
CA LYS A 87 -4.41 12.73 -1.04
C LYS A 87 -4.75 13.60 -2.26
N ASN A 88 -3.82 14.41 -2.75
CA ASN A 88 -3.97 15.19 -3.98
C ASN A 88 -3.36 14.49 -5.20
N GLY A 89 -2.71 13.32 -4.98
CA GLY A 89 -2.03 12.55 -6.02
C GLY A 89 -0.62 13.02 -6.34
N TYR A 90 -0.03 13.89 -5.49
CA TYR A 90 1.39 14.22 -5.60
C TYR A 90 2.27 13.10 -5.06
N GLU A 91 3.30 12.77 -5.82
CA GLU A 91 4.32 11.80 -5.42
C GLU A 91 5.18 12.43 -4.31
N ILE A 92 4.99 11.96 -3.07
CA ILE A 92 5.74 12.42 -1.89
C ILE A 92 7.02 11.60 -1.73
N ILE A 93 6.92 10.29 -1.98
CA ILE A 93 8.07 9.39 -1.94
C ILE A 93 8.20 8.74 -3.31
N PRO A 94 9.36 8.97 -4.01
CA PRO A 94 9.57 8.48 -5.36
C PRO A 94 9.35 6.98 -5.52
N LEU A 95 8.84 6.56 -6.69
CA LEU A 95 8.66 5.17 -7.06
C LEU A 95 10.02 4.50 -7.32
N LYS A 96 10.65 3.98 -6.28
CA LYS A 96 12.01 3.41 -6.32
C LYS A 96 12.17 2.08 -5.62
N TYR A 97 11.19 1.66 -4.81
CA TYR A 97 11.26 0.42 -4.03
C TYR A 97 10.76 -0.78 -4.83
N ASP A 98 11.32 -1.95 -4.57
CA ASP A 98 10.88 -3.22 -5.18
C ASP A 98 9.63 -3.79 -4.50
N GLU A 99 9.38 -3.36 -3.25
CA GLU A 99 8.16 -3.62 -2.48
C GLU A 99 7.99 -2.50 -1.46
N ALA A 100 6.74 -2.16 -1.15
CA ALA A 100 6.43 -1.21 -0.09
C ALA A 100 5.09 -1.57 0.56
N GLY A 101 5.01 -1.41 1.88
CA GLY A 101 3.80 -1.62 2.68
C GLY A 101 3.10 -0.31 3.03
N ASN A 102 1.96 -0.41 3.71
CA ASN A 102 1.27 0.76 4.24
C ASN A 102 2.04 1.36 5.42
N PHE A 103 1.84 2.66 5.64
CA PHE A 103 2.30 3.30 6.87
C PHE A 103 1.52 2.75 8.07
N SER A 104 2.24 2.41 9.11
CA SER A 104 1.70 2.01 10.41
C SER A 104 2.69 2.42 11.50
N ASP A 105 2.20 3.02 12.58
CA ASP A 105 3.03 3.55 13.67
C ASP A 105 4.11 4.57 13.21
N GLY A 106 3.81 5.33 12.13
CA GLY A 106 4.70 6.34 11.56
C GLY A 106 5.80 5.80 10.65
N LEU A 107 5.79 4.50 10.36
CA LEU A 107 6.80 3.83 9.54
C LEU A 107 6.13 2.94 8.47
N ALA A 108 6.78 2.85 7.30
CA ALA A 108 6.41 1.91 6.27
C ALA A 108 7.58 0.98 5.95
N LYS A 109 7.29 -0.30 5.86
CA LYS A 109 8.24 -1.30 5.38
C LYS A 109 8.51 -1.08 3.90
N VAL A 110 9.78 -1.11 3.52
CA VAL A 110 10.22 -1.06 2.12
C VAL A 110 11.27 -2.11 1.84
N ARG A 111 11.33 -2.56 0.59
CA ARG A 111 12.33 -3.50 0.11
C ARG A 111 13.12 -2.93 -1.06
N ILE A 112 14.42 -3.21 -1.05
CA ILE A 112 15.32 -2.98 -2.17
C ILE A 112 16.01 -4.28 -2.52
N GLY A 113 16.17 -4.54 -3.81
CA GLY A 113 16.77 -5.75 -4.33
C GLY A 113 15.84 -6.96 -4.26
N GLY A 114 16.42 -8.10 -4.53
CA GLY A 114 15.75 -9.38 -4.57
C GLY A 114 15.45 -9.84 -5.99
N LYS A 115 15.85 -11.07 -6.27
CA LYS A 115 15.45 -11.81 -7.48
C LYS A 115 14.41 -12.83 -7.07
N TYR A 116 13.43 -13.06 -7.94
CA TYR A 116 12.51 -14.17 -7.75
C TYR A 116 13.31 -15.48 -7.71
N GLY A 117 13.38 -16.09 -6.55
CA GLY A 117 14.02 -17.37 -6.33
C GLY A 117 13.11 -18.54 -6.76
N LYS A 118 13.47 -19.74 -6.32
CA LYS A 118 12.67 -20.91 -6.55
C LYS A 118 11.45 -20.94 -5.61
N TYR A 119 10.34 -21.52 -6.12
CA TYR A 119 9.20 -21.84 -5.27
C TYR A 119 9.61 -22.77 -4.13
N SER A 120 9.33 -22.39 -2.91
CA SER A 120 9.54 -23.22 -1.72
C SER A 120 8.24 -23.96 -1.38
N PRO A 121 8.16 -25.29 -1.59
CA PRO A 121 6.98 -26.05 -1.25
C PRO A 121 6.75 -26.16 0.28
N ILE A 122 7.78 -25.89 1.09
CA ILE A 122 7.68 -25.90 2.56
C ILE A 122 6.95 -24.64 3.05
N LEU A 123 7.18 -23.51 2.40
CA LEU A 123 6.62 -22.22 2.78
C LEU A 123 5.43 -21.80 1.91
N ASP A 124 5.09 -22.60 0.91
CA ASP A 124 4.04 -22.31 -0.10
C ASP A 124 4.19 -20.92 -0.74
N LYS A 125 5.43 -20.49 -0.99
CA LYS A 125 5.76 -19.20 -1.59
C LYS A 125 7.05 -19.23 -2.40
N ILE A 126 7.20 -18.23 -3.28
CA ILE A 126 8.48 -17.98 -3.97
C ILE A 126 9.39 -17.21 -3.01
N GLU A 127 10.56 -17.76 -2.71
CA GLU A 127 11.58 -17.04 -1.95
C GLU A 127 12.21 -15.95 -2.81
N ILE A 128 12.50 -14.81 -2.21
CA ILE A 128 13.19 -13.70 -2.87
C ILE A 128 14.61 -13.66 -2.32
N GLU A 129 15.55 -14.09 -3.17
CA GLU A 129 16.98 -14.08 -2.84
C GLU A 129 17.51 -12.64 -2.86
N ASP A 130 18.47 -12.33 -1.98
CA ASP A 130 19.14 -11.02 -1.88
C ASP A 130 18.22 -9.82 -1.63
N ALA A 131 16.99 -10.06 -1.21
CA ALA A 131 16.09 -9.00 -0.76
C ALA A 131 16.56 -8.41 0.56
N ARG A 132 16.41 -7.09 0.70
CA ARG A 132 16.67 -6.39 1.96
C ARG A 132 15.51 -5.48 2.28
N TYR A 133 15.03 -5.62 3.50
CA TYR A 133 13.92 -4.84 4.05
C TYR A 133 14.43 -3.86 5.10
N GLY A 134 13.78 -2.73 5.20
CA GLY A 134 13.96 -1.72 6.24
C GLY A 134 12.72 -0.85 6.33
N TYR A 135 12.82 0.28 7.01
CA TYR A 135 11.67 1.13 7.24
C TYR A 135 11.98 2.60 7.01
N ILE A 136 11.04 3.28 6.41
CA ILE A 136 11.07 4.71 6.11
C ILE A 136 9.97 5.45 6.87
N ASN A 137 10.16 6.73 7.11
CA ASN A 137 9.10 7.62 7.58
C ASN A 137 8.30 8.21 6.40
N ASN A 138 7.27 8.99 6.71
CA ASN A 138 6.39 9.66 5.73
C ASN A 138 7.06 10.71 4.84
N LEU A 139 8.32 11.07 5.09
CA LEU A 139 9.16 11.89 4.22
C LEU A 139 10.07 11.05 3.32
N GLY A 140 9.98 9.72 3.37
CA GLY A 140 10.84 8.80 2.63
C GLY A 140 12.26 8.68 3.18
N ILE A 141 12.49 9.18 4.41
CA ILE A 141 13.77 9.08 5.09
C ILE A 141 13.87 7.71 5.76
N GLU A 142 14.93 6.96 5.47
CA GLU A 142 15.24 5.71 6.13
C GLU A 142 15.43 5.93 7.63
N ARG A 143 14.60 5.27 8.43
CA ARG A 143 14.65 5.32 9.90
C ARG A 143 15.25 4.07 10.50
N ILE A 144 15.04 2.95 9.85
CA ILE A 144 15.61 1.65 10.20
C ILE A 144 16.27 1.09 8.95
N PRO A 145 17.57 0.78 9.00
CA PRO A 145 18.37 0.42 7.82
C PRO A 145 17.77 -0.74 7.03
N ILE A 146 17.88 -0.67 5.70
CA ILE A 146 17.42 -1.70 4.76
C ILE A 146 18.44 -2.84 4.74
N LEU A 147 18.36 -3.74 5.73
CA LEU A 147 19.34 -4.82 5.94
C LEU A 147 18.73 -6.16 6.33
N TYR A 148 17.45 -6.20 6.71
CA TYR A 148 16.78 -7.44 7.12
C TYR A 148 16.44 -8.31 5.93
N SER A 149 16.60 -9.64 6.06
CA SER A 149 16.19 -10.59 5.01
C SER A 149 14.66 -10.70 4.90
N HIS A 150 13.93 -10.47 6.01
CA HIS A 150 12.48 -10.37 6.05
C HIS A 150 12.07 -9.34 7.10
N ALA A 151 10.88 -8.75 6.91
CA ALA A 151 10.31 -7.80 7.85
C ALA A 151 8.77 -7.80 7.73
N ASN A 152 8.09 -7.60 8.85
CA ASN A 152 6.65 -7.37 8.89
C ASN A 152 6.37 -5.88 9.11
N ASP A 153 5.14 -5.44 8.86
CA ASP A 153 4.73 -4.09 9.18
C ASP A 153 4.73 -3.86 10.70
N PHE A 154 4.90 -2.61 11.12
CA PHE A 154 4.79 -2.23 12.52
C PHE A 154 3.34 -2.41 12.98
N SER A 155 3.19 -2.88 14.21
CA SER A 155 1.92 -2.95 14.93
C SER A 155 2.20 -2.81 16.43
N GLU A 156 1.45 -1.93 17.10
CA GLU A 156 1.61 -1.67 18.53
C GLU A 156 3.06 -1.28 18.94
N GLY A 157 3.75 -0.58 18.02
CA GLY A 157 5.12 -0.08 18.24
C GLY A 157 6.24 -1.10 18.03
N LEU A 158 5.92 -2.31 17.56
CA LEU A 158 6.87 -3.39 17.30
C LEU A 158 6.75 -3.94 15.88
N ALA A 159 7.87 -4.43 15.34
CA ALA A 159 7.88 -5.17 14.08
C ALA A 159 8.74 -6.42 14.21
N ALA A 160 8.27 -7.54 13.66
CA ALA A 160 9.08 -8.73 13.53
C ALA A 160 10.01 -8.58 12.33
N VAL A 161 11.31 -8.87 12.55
CA VAL A 161 12.35 -8.82 11.52
C VAL A 161 13.22 -10.07 11.56
N CYS A 162 13.78 -10.44 10.41
CA CYS A 162 14.69 -11.55 10.30
C CYS A 162 16.07 -11.07 9.83
N MET A 163 17.10 -11.48 10.54
CA MET A 163 18.50 -11.27 10.18
C MET A 163 19.31 -12.53 10.47
N HIS A 164 20.15 -12.95 9.53
CA HIS A 164 20.94 -14.21 9.65
C HIS A 164 20.08 -15.43 9.98
N ASN A 165 18.90 -15.56 9.35
CA ASN A 165 17.91 -16.62 9.56
C ASN A 165 17.34 -16.71 10.99
N LYS A 166 17.45 -15.64 11.77
CA LYS A 166 16.86 -15.53 13.11
C LYS A 166 15.84 -14.41 13.16
N TRP A 167 14.66 -14.73 13.67
CA TRP A 167 13.60 -13.76 13.90
C TRP A 167 13.75 -13.10 15.27
N GLY A 168 13.41 -11.83 15.33
CA GLY A 168 13.32 -11.03 16.55
C GLY A 168 12.37 -9.88 16.36
N PHE A 169 12.16 -9.12 17.42
CA PHE A 169 11.34 -7.92 17.37
C PHE A 169 12.20 -6.68 17.55
N ILE A 170 11.82 -5.62 16.83
CA ILE A 170 12.41 -4.30 16.97
C ILE A 170 11.33 -3.28 17.29
N ASN A 171 11.71 -2.24 18.03
CA ASN A 171 10.87 -1.07 18.24
C ASN A 171 11.05 -0.05 17.10
N ARG A 172 10.28 1.06 17.13
CA ARG A 172 10.30 2.12 16.09
C ARG A 172 11.64 2.86 15.94
N THR A 173 12.58 2.68 16.86
CA THR A 173 13.96 3.20 16.74
C THR A 173 14.93 2.17 16.21
N GLY A 174 14.47 0.95 15.90
CA GLY A 174 15.28 -0.15 15.39
C GLY A 174 16.02 -0.95 16.47
N ASN A 175 15.76 -0.68 17.74
CA ASN A 175 16.36 -1.43 18.83
C ASN A 175 15.64 -2.78 19.01
N VAL A 176 16.43 -3.84 19.22
CA VAL A 176 15.91 -5.18 19.54
C VAL A 176 15.24 -5.15 20.91
N VAL A 177 14.12 -5.85 21.04
CA VAL A 177 13.29 -5.93 22.27
C VAL A 177 13.23 -7.37 22.74
#